data_652e1044c5a52fb35745ac3e2ecfb546
#
_entry.id   652e1044c5a52fb35745ac3e2ecfb546
#
_cell.length_a   1.000
_cell.length_b   1.000
_cell.length_c   1.000
_cell.angle_alpha   90.00
_cell.angle_beta   90.00
_cell.angle_gamma   90.00
#
_symmetry.space_group_name_H-M   'P 1'
#
loop_
_entity.id
_entity.type
_entity.pdbx_description
1 polymer ?
#
loop_
_entity_poly.entity_id
_entity_poly.type
_entity_poly.pdbx_seq_one_letter_code
_entity_poly.pdbx_strand_id
1 'polypeptide(L)'
;MSKSKWLSVWGAAPSYTEFRAAEYAKDVTLRYIIRTAAGGNKLRLWLSNYCGTEAVTFTRIIVSTSSGGNTADPTRNVTVTLNGSERITLAAGEERFTDAVDFKVAAGEEIAVSIYLGDFTSMQCGQWLQGPVARYFVCKGDHAADRALPVELTVGTIDVCYLCGIDLLTDENARAVITYGDSITAQAWPERLMQLYFDSGETTCVVRRAVGGSRVLHRYLCETYRHYGLSGKERFEREIEAASGAD
;
A
#
# COMPACT_ATOMS: atom_id res chain seq x y z
N MET A 1 -26.25 -3.64 -17.75
CA MET A 1 -25.43 -3.51 -16.55
C MET A 1 -24.00 -3.37 -17.03
N SER A 2 -23.29 -2.30 -16.63
CA SER A 2 -21.85 -2.18 -16.91
C SER A 2 -21.14 -3.36 -16.26
N LYS A 3 -20.25 -4.00 -16.99
CA LYS A 3 -19.40 -5.05 -16.43
C LYS A 3 -18.39 -4.40 -15.51
N SER A 4 -18.02 -5.09 -14.45
CA SER A 4 -17.02 -4.62 -13.48
C SER A 4 -15.89 -5.62 -13.37
N LYS A 5 -14.69 -5.11 -13.07
CA LYS A 5 -13.49 -5.91 -12.84
C LYS A 5 -12.75 -5.44 -11.60
N TRP A 6 -11.99 -6.32 -10.98
CA TRP A 6 -10.98 -5.92 -10.01
C TRP A 6 -9.82 -5.25 -10.74
N LEU A 7 -9.41 -4.11 -10.25
CA LEU A 7 -8.30 -3.32 -10.78
C LEU A 7 -7.39 -2.88 -9.64
N SER A 8 -6.11 -3.13 -9.76
CA SER A 8 -5.10 -2.54 -8.88
C SER A 8 -5.00 -1.06 -9.17
N VAL A 9 -5.33 -0.22 -8.18
CA VAL A 9 -5.33 1.24 -8.33
C VAL A 9 -4.12 1.90 -7.71
N TRP A 10 -3.42 1.18 -6.86
CA TRP A 10 -2.18 1.60 -6.22
C TRP A 10 -1.34 0.38 -5.81
N GLY A 11 -0.01 0.55 -5.76
CA GLY A 11 0.85 -0.52 -5.31
C GLY A 11 2.23 -0.06 -4.84
N ALA A 12 2.83 -0.92 -4.02
CA ALA A 12 4.21 -0.86 -3.57
C ALA A 12 4.81 -2.28 -3.60
N ALA A 13 6.06 -2.41 -4.03
CA ALA A 13 6.73 -3.70 -4.03
C ALA A 13 7.18 -4.04 -2.60
N PRO A 14 6.87 -5.23 -2.05
CA PRO A 14 7.39 -5.62 -0.75
C PRO A 14 8.90 -5.81 -0.80
N SER A 15 9.59 -5.26 0.17
CA SER A 15 11.03 -5.37 0.35
C SER A 15 11.37 -5.34 1.84
N TYR A 16 12.64 -5.54 2.17
CA TYR A 16 13.14 -5.32 3.52
C TYR A 16 13.18 -3.83 3.80
N THR A 17 12.78 -3.40 4.98
CA THR A 17 13.08 -2.06 5.47
C THR A 17 14.58 -1.86 5.54
N GLU A 18 15.05 -0.62 5.48
CA GLU A 18 16.46 -0.31 5.52
C GLU A 18 17.15 -1.00 6.71
N PHE A 19 18.40 -1.42 6.50
CA PHE A 19 19.15 -2.20 7.49
C PHE A 19 19.31 -1.40 8.79
N ARG A 20 18.39 -1.61 9.69
CA ARG A 20 18.44 -1.17 11.09
C ARG A 20 18.41 -2.40 11.98
N ALA A 21 18.87 -2.26 13.21
CA ALA A 21 18.56 -3.25 14.23
C ALA A 21 17.04 -3.50 14.22
N ALA A 22 16.61 -4.74 14.46
CA ALA A 22 15.19 -5.10 14.41
C ALA A 22 14.34 -4.07 15.17
N GLU A 23 13.58 -3.28 14.44
CA GLU A 23 12.70 -2.28 15.03
C GLU A 23 11.30 -2.88 15.18
N TYR A 24 10.69 -2.62 16.30
CA TYR A 24 9.32 -3.02 16.61
C TYR A 24 8.45 -1.80 16.85
N ALA A 25 7.26 -1.82 16.27
CA ALA A 25 6.19 -0.91 16.67
C ALA A 25 5.27 -1.59 17.68
N LYS A 26 4.74 -0.83 18.63
CA LYS A 26 3.70 -1.25 19.57
C LYS A 26 2.83 -0.07 19.94
N ASP A 27 1.52 -0.30 19.96
CA ASP A 27 0.54 0.74 20.29
C ASP A 27 0.69 1.96 19.37
N VAL A 28 0.70 1.69 18.04
CA VAL A 28 0.95 2.68 16.99
C VAL A 28 -0.10 2.57 15.89
N THR A 29 -0.62 3.70 15.45
CA THR A 29 -1.44 3.81 14.25
C THR A 29 -0.61 4.37 13.10
N LEU A 30 -0.61 3.65 11.98
CA LEU A 30 -0.07 4.07 10.69
C LEU A 30 -1.23 4.50 9.81
N ARG A 31 -1.18 5.66 9.16
CA ARG A 31 -2.18 6.09 8.18
C ARG A 31 -1.52 6.46 6.86
N TYR A 32 -1.98 5.84 5.80
CA TYR A 32 -1.57 6.11 4.43
C TYR A 32 -2.71 6.84 3.71
N ILE A 33 -2.40 7.97 3.06
CA ILE A 33 -3.37 8.72 2.24
C ILE A 33 -2.95 8.55 0.79
N ILE A 34 -3.81 7.89 0.02
CA ILE A 34 -3.50 7.42 -1.33
C ILE A 34 -4.60 7.91 -2.27
N ARG A 35 -4.21 8.64 -3.32
CA ARG A 35 -5.12 9.05 -4.38
C ARG A 35 -5.23 7.95 -5.44
N THR A 36 -6.43 7.75 -5.98
CA THR A 36 -6.69 6.86 -7.12
C THR A 36 -7.26 7.62 -8.30
N ALA A 37 -6.86 7.24 -9.52
CA ALA A 37 -7.43 7.79 -10.75
C ALA A 37 -8.78 7.13 -11.13
N ALA A 38 -9.04 5.91 -10.66
CA ALA A 38 -10.29 5.19 -10.90
C ALA A 38 -11.18 5.19 -9.66
N GLY A 39 -12.49 5.26 -9.86
CA GLY A 39 -13.47 5.03 -8.80
C GLY A 39 -13.89 3.56 -8.71
N GLY A 40 -14.55 3.19 -7.60
CA GLY A 40 -15.05 1.83 -7.39
C GLY A 40 -16.08 1.77 -6.27
N ASN A 41 -16.66 0.58 -6.08
CA ASN A 41 -17.71 0.34 -5.07
C ASN A 41 -17.35 -0.74 -4.05
N LYS A 42 -16.28 -1.50 -4.28
CA LYS A 42 -15.68 -2.42 -3.31
C LYS A 42 -14.16 -2.24 -3.32
N LEU A 43 -13.55 -2.52 -2.18
CA LEU A 43 -12.11 -2.44 -1.99
C LEU A 43 -11.60 -3.72 -1.34
N ARG A 44 -10.39 -4.13 -1.69
CA ARG A 44 -9.57 -5.08 -0.94
C ARG A 44 -8.13 -4.60 -0.90
N LEU A 45 -7.42 -4.95 0.15
CA LEU A 45 -6.01 -4.63 0.32
C LEU A 45 -5.15 -5.86 0.05
N TRP A 46 -4.00 -5.67 -0.58
CA TRP A 46 -2.94 -6.67 -0.58
C TRP A 46 -1.96 -6.34 0.54
N LEU A 47 -1.92 -7.22 1.55
CA LEU A 47 -1.04 -7.14 2.69
C LEU A 47 0.12 -8.15 2.52
N SER A 48 1.33 -7.74 2.86
CA SER A 48 2.53 -8.56 2.70
C SER A 48 3.43 -8.51 3.92
N ASN A 49 3.76 -9.68 4.42
CA ASN A 49 4.85 -9.93 5.37
C ASN A 49 5.95 -10.77 4.68
N TYR A 50 6.09 -10.64 3.36
CA TYR A 50 7.00 -11.43 2.54
C TYR A 50 8.45 -11.39 3.02
N CYS A 51 8.91 -10.21 3.45
CA CYS A 51 10.27 -10.02 3.95
C CYS A 51 10.41 -10.22 5.46
N GLY A 52 9.31 -10.49 6.16
CA GLY A 52 9.32 -10.70 7.60
C GLY A 52 9.88 -12.05 7.99
N THR A 53 10.55 -12.11 9.13
CA THR A 53 11.12 -13.34 9.72
C THR A 53 10.28 -13.90 10.85
N GLU A 54 9.24 -13.19 11.27
CA GLU A 54 8.28 -13.56 12.31
C GLU A 54 6.86 -13.15 11.91
N ALA A 55 5.86 -13.70 12.59
CA ALA A 55 4.47 -13.33 12.34
C ALA A 55 4.20 -11.88 12.78
N VAL A 56 3.36 -11.19 12.01
CA VAL A 56 2.89 -9.84 12.32
C VAL A 56 1.38 -9.83 12.48
N THR A 57 0.88 -9.03 13.43
CA THR A 57 -0.55 -8.93 13.71
C THR A 57 -1.02 -7.48 13.58
N PHE A 58 -1.94 -7.26 12.65
CA PHE A 58 -2.71 -6.02 12.54
C PHE A 58 -3.92 -6.14 13.45
N THR A 59 -3.96 -5.35 14.52
CA THR A 59 -5.05 -5.39 15.50
C THR A 59 -6.33 -4.89 14.88
N ARG A 60 -6.22 -3.87 14.01
CA ARG A 60 -7.34 -3.29 13.26
C ARG A 60 -6.83 -2.60 12.00
N ILE A 61 -7.58 -2.73 10.91
CA ILE A 61 -7.37 -1.95 9.69
C ILE A 61 -8.69 -1.28 9.34
N ILE A 62 -8.67 0.03 9.11
CA ILE A 62 -9.82 0.82 8.68
C ILE A 62 -9.48 1.51 7.37
N VAL A 63 -10.39 1.44 6.41
CA VAL A 63 -10.36 2.24 5.20
C VAL A 63 -11.45 3.32 5.27
N SER A 64 -11.13 4.48 4.75
CA SER A 64 -12.04 5.62 4.67
C SER A 64 -11.68 6.48 3.46
N THR A 65 -12.43 7.55 3.19
CA THR A 65 -12.00 8.62 2.29
C THR A 65 -11.31 9.72 3.09
N SER A 66 -10.44 10.48 2.43
CA SER A 66 -9.74 11.62 3.02
C SER A 66 -10.13 12.92 2.32
N SER A 67 -10.19 13.99 3.11
CA SER A 67 -10.38 15.37 2.61
C SER A 67 -9.07 16.17 2.59
N GLY A 68 -7.95 15.50 2.79
CA GLY A 68 -6.62 16.08 2.77
C GLY A 68 -5.87 15.96 4.11
N GLY A 69 -4.57 16.24 4.09
CA GLY A 69 -3.71 16.12 5.26
C GLY A 69 -3.68 14.68 5.80
N ASN A 70 -3.77 14.53 7.11
CA ASN A 70 -3.84 13.24 7.80
C ASN A 70 -5.29 12.82 8.12
N THR A 71 -6.28 13.39 7.43
CA THR A 71 -7.69 13.19 7.77
C THR A 71 -8.29 11.93 7.15
N ALA A 72 -9.27 11.37 7.83
CA ALA A 72 -10.20 10.36 7.34
C ALA A 72 -11.63 10.80 7.67
N ASP A 73 -12.61 10.43 6.87
CA ASP A 73 -14.03 10.72 7.16
C ASP A 73 -14.61 9.60 8.04
N PRO A 74 -14.86 9.83 9.35
CA PRO A 74 -15.35 8.78 10.25
C PRO A 74 -16.71 8.20 9.83
N THR A 75 -17.51 8.97 9.07
CA THR A 75 -18.84 8.51 8.60
C THR A 75 -18.74 7.48 7.46
N ARG A 76 -17.54 7.35 6.89
CA ARG A 76 -17.21 6.43 5.79
C ARG A 76 -16.21 5.35 6.20
N ASN A 77 -15.95 5.21 7.48
CA ASN A 77 -15.07 4.16 8.00
C ASN A 77 -15.63 2.78 7.72
N VAL A 78 -14.80 1.91 7.14
CA VAL A 78 -15.09 0.50 6.93
C VAL A 78 -13.94 -0.32 7.50
N THR A 79 -14.28 -1.25 8.39
CA THR A 79 -13.30 -2.20 8.94
C THR A 79 -12.95 -3.25 7.89
N VAL A 80 -11.66 -3.45 7.69
CA VAL A 80 -11.11 -4.47 6.80
C VAL A 80 -10.94 -5.77 7.58
N THR A 81 -11.35 -6.89 6.97
CA THR A 81 -11.24 -8.22 7.57
C THR A 81 -10.43 -9.17 6.69
N LEU A 82 -10.00 -10.28 7.29
CA LEU A 82 -9.47 -11.44 6.57
C LEU A 82 -10.16 -12.69 7.11
N ASN A 83 -10.88 -13.40 6.24
CA ASN A 83 -11.74 -14.53 6.62
C ASN A 83 -12.76 -14.14 7.72
N GLY A 84 -13.30 -12.93 7.66
CA GLY A 84 -14.25 -12.38 8.62
C GLY A 84 -13.63 -11.88 9.94
N SER A 85 -12.31 -11.99 10.14
CA SER A 85 -11.63 -11.49 11.34
C SER A 85 -11.08 -10.09 11.12
N GLU A 86 -11.37 -9.17 12.05
CA GLU A 86 -10.77 -7.83 12.09
C GLU A 86 -9.29 -7.87 12.50
N ARG A 87 -8.94 -8.83 13.37
CA ARG A 87 -7.57 -9.06 13.78
C ARG A 87 -6.91 -9.97 12.77
N ILE A 88 -5.97 -9.43 11.99
CA ILE A 88 -5.32 -10.11 10.89
C ILE A 88 -3.89 -10.46 11.28
N THR A 89 -3.54 -11.74 11.21
CA THR A 89 -2.16 -12.19 11.43
C THR A 89 -1.62 -12.77 10.14
N LEU A 90 -0.45 -12.32 9.73
CA LEU A 90 0.33 -12.91 8.63
C LEU A 90 1.58 -13.60 9.19
N ALA A 91 1.78 -14.85 8.81
CA ALA A 91 3.01 -15.55 9.12
C ALA A 91 4.23 -14.93 8.41
N ALA A 92 5.43 -15.28 8.83
CA ALA A 92 6.66 -14.92 8.12
C ALA A 92 6.56 -15.38 6.65
N GLY A 93 6.85 -14.50 5.71
CA GLY A 93 6.79 -14.76 4.27
C GLY A 93 5.38 -14.79 3.67
N GLU A 94 4.33 -14.55 4.46
CA GLU A 94 2.95 -14.64 3.99
C GLU A 94 2.47 -13.34 3.34
N GLU A 95 1.68 -13.49 2.28
CA GLU A 95 0.99 -12.40 1.59
C GLU A 95 -0.48 -12.79 1.40
N ARG A 96 -1.40 -11.83 1.60
CA ARG A 96 -2.85 -12.05 1.48
C ARG A 96 -3.55 -10.84 0.88
N PHE A 97 -4.54 -11.10 0.05
CA PHE A 97 -5.63 -10.16 -0.15
C PHE A 97 -6.61 -10.27 1.01
N THR A 98 -7.04 -9.13 1.52
CA THR A 98 -8.11 -9.06 2.53
C THR A 98 -9.45 -9.44 1.93
N ASP A 99 -10.45 -9.64 2.78
CA ASP A 99 -11.82 -9.73 2.30
C ASP A 99 -12.19 -8.45 1.55
N ALA A 100 -13.06 -8.59 0.54
CA ALA A 100 -13.61 -7.45 -0.18
C ALA A 100 -14.67 -6.75 0.69
N VAL A 101 -14.47 -5.47 0.94
CA VAL A 101 -15.42 -4.65 1.70
C VAL A 101 -16.20 -3.72 0.77
N ASP A 102 -17.45 -3.42 1.12
CA ASP A 102 -18.25 -2.42 0.44
C ASP A 102 -17.67 -1.04 0.77
N PHE A 103 -17.07 -0.42 -0.24
CA PHE A 103 -16.40 0.87 -0.11
C PHE A 103 -16.51 1.66 -1.41
N LYS A 104 -17.30 2.73 -1.37
CA LYS A 104 -17.49 3.60 -2.54
C LYS A 104 -16.46 4.72 -2.52
N VAL A 105 -15.70 4.84 -3.60
CA VAL A 105 -14.74 5.92 -3.83
C VAL A 105 -14.89 6.45 -5.25
N ALA A 106 -14.80 7.76 -5.41
CA ALA A 106 -14.83 8.39 -6.72
C ALA A 106 -13.43 8.46 -7.34
N ALA A 107 -13.36 8.58 -8.66
CA ALA A 107 -12.11 8.86 -9.36
C ALA A 107 -11.53 10.19 -8.86
N GLY A 108 -10.23 10.23 -8.59
CA GLY A 108 -9.52 11.38 -8.04
C GLY A 108 -9.66 11.55 -6.52
N GLU A 109 -10.52 10.78 -5.85
CA GLU A 109 -10.68 10.84 -4.39
C GLU A 109 -9.49 10.19 -3.67
N GLU A 110 -9.22 10.62 -2.45
CA GLU A 110 -8.17 10.05 -1.61
C GLU A 110 -8.74 8.99 -0.68
N ILE A 111 -8.04 7.85 -0.62
CA ILE A 111 -8.32 6.74 0.29
C ILE A 111 -7.38 6.87 1.48
N ALA A 112 -7.93 6.86 2.70
CA ALA A 112 -7.19 6.73 3.94
C ALA A 112 -7.17 5.26 4.36
N VAL A 113 -6.00 4.64 4.44
CA VAL A 113 -5.80 3.31 5.01
C VAL A 113 -5.13 3.47 6.36
N SER A 114 -5.82 3.14 7.44
CA SER A 114 -5.32 3.24 8.82
C SER A 114 -5.10 1.84 9.39
N ILE A 115 -3.87 1.56 9.84
CA ILE A 115 -3.45 0.28 10.39
C ILE A 115 -3.04 0.50 11.85
N TYR A 116 -3.72 -0.14 12.79
CA TYR A 116 -3.34 -0.13 14.19
C TYR A 116 -2.57 -1.39 14.55
N LEU A 117 -1.38 -1.20 15.12
CA LEU A 117 -0.46 -2.21 15.62
C LEU A 117 -0.50 -2.17 17.15
N GLY A 118 -1.40 -2.93 17.77
CA GLY A 118 -1.57 -2.94 19.24
C GLY A 118 -0.48 -3.73 19.96
N ASP A 119 0.04 -4.77 19.33
CA ASP A 119 1.09 -5.64 19.88
C ASP A 119 2.47 -5.28 19.31
N PHE A 120 3.53 -5.86 19.90
CA PHE A 120 4.86 -5.79 19.31
C PHE A 120 4.84 -6.37 17.90
N THR A 121 5.11 -5.53 16.92
CA THR A 121 5.11 -5.88 15.51
C THR A 121 6.46 -5.52 14.92
N SER A 122 7.15 -6.51 14.35
CA SER A 122 8.43 -6.32 13.67
C SER A 122 8.22 -5.48 12.41
N MET A 123 9.01 -4.43 12.21
CA MET A 123 8.88 -3.50 11.08
C MET A 123 9.83 -3.84 9.92
N GLN A 124 10.02 -5.13 9.64
CA GLN A 124 11.00 -5.60 8.65
C GLN A 124 10.49 -5.62 7.20
N CYS A 125 9.18 -5.59 6.99
CA CYS A 125 8.59 -5.63 5.65
C CYS A 125 8.01 -4.28 5.27
N GLY A 126 8.64 -3.60 4.34
CA GLY A 126 8.21 -2.29 3.89
C GLY A 126 8.89 -1.86 2.60
N GLN A 127 8.56 -0.68 2.13
CA GLN A 127 9.13 -0.11 0.92
C GLN A 127 9.24 1.41 1.05
N TRP A 128 10.41 1.93 0.73
CA TRP A 128 10.64 3.35 0.56
C TRP A 128 9.99 3.85 -0.73
N LEU A 129 9.14 4.87 -0.64
CA LEU A 129 8.45 5.49 -1.76
C LEU A 129 8.53 7.01 -1.68
N GLN A 130 8.52 7.66 -2.85
CA GLN A 130 8.30 9.09 -2.99
C GLN A 130 7.09 9.35 -3.87
N GLY A 131 6.29 10.34 -3.53
CA GLY A 131 5.22 10.75 -4.41
C GLY A 131 4.31 11.81 -3.82
N PRO A 132 3.73 12.66 -4.68
CA PRO A 132 2.80 13.71 -4.23
C PRO A 132 1.42 13.16 -3.86
N VAL A 133 1.09 11.95 -4.28
CA VAL A 133 -0.24 11.33 -4.13
C VAL A 133 -0.27 10.19 -3.12
N ALA A 134 0.85 9.94 -2.44
CA ALA A 134 0.94 9.04 -1.31
C ALA A 134 1.56 9.76 -0.11
N ARG A 135 0.91 9.70 1.03
CA ARG A 135 1.34 10.33 2.28
C ARG A 135 1.20 9.37 3.43
N TYR A 136 2.11 9.48 4.36
CA TYR A 136 2.21 8.62 5.52
C TYR A 136 2.20 9.42 6.81
N PHE A 137 1.44 8.94 7.77
CA PHE A 137 1.36 9.52 9.10
C PHE A 137 1.44 8.43 10.15
N VAL A 138 2.06 8.74 11.27
CA VAL A 138 2.18 7.82 12.40
C VAL A 138 1.90 8.53 13.72
N CYS A 139 1.20 7.85 14.62
CA CYS A 139 1.01 8.31 15.99
C CYS A 139 0.94 7.14 16.96
N LYS A 140 1.13 7.42 18.25
CA LYS A 140 0.94 6.45 19.32
C LYS A 140 -0.56 6.30 19.61
N GLY A 141 -0.99 5.07 19.94
CA GLY A 141 -2.37 4.74 20.30
C GLY A 141 -3.23 4.27 19.13
N ASP A 142 -4.44 3.77 19.43
CA ASP A 142 -5.45 3.38 18.44
C ASP A 142 -6.27 4.60 17.98
N HIS A 143 -5.85 5.16 16.88
CA HIS A 143 -6.50 6.26 16.18
C HIS A 143 -6.98 5.87 14.78
N ALA A 144 -7.11 4.56 14.54
CA ALA A 144 -7.46 4.06 13.19
C ALA A 144 -8.82 4.61 12.72
N ALA A 145 -9.78 4.76 13.62
CA ALA A 145 -11.12 5.27 13.32
C ALA A 145 -11.25 6.80 13.41
N ASP A 146 -10.24 7.51 13.87
CA ASP A 146 -10.33 8.93 14.16
C ASP A 146 -10.26 9.78 12.88
N ARG A 147 -10.93 10.95 12.92
CA ARG A 147 -10.91 11.92 11.81
C ARG A 147 -9.50 12.37 11.48
N ALA A 148 -8.69 12.70 12.47
CA ALA A 148 -7.30 13.14 12.29
C ALA A 148 -6.41 12.45 13.31
N LEU A 149 -5.17 12.16 12.91
CA LEU A 149 -4.18 11.68 13.86
C LEU A 149 -3.67 12.82 14.74
N PRO A 150 -3.41 12.56 16.04
CA PRO A 150 -3.02 13.61 17.00
C PRO A 150 -1.62 14.16 16.79
N VAL A 151 -0.80 13.53 15.96
CA VAL A 151 0.58 13.96 15.66
C VAL A 151 0.82 13.97 14.16
N GLU A 152 1.32 15.09 13.65
CA GLU A 152 1.76 15.21 12.27
C GLU A 152 3.25 14.86 12.14
N LEU A 153 3.55 13.69 11.66
CA LEU A 153 4.83 13.40 11.04
C LEU A 153 4.59 13.32 9.54
N THR A 154 4.73 14.46 8.86
CA THR A 154 4.75 14.48 7.41
C THR A 154 6.16 14.11 6.98
N VAL A 155 6.33 12.94 6.42
CA VAL A 155 7.61 12.51 5.86
C VAL A 155 7.53 12.69 4.35
N GLY A 156 8.49 13.39 3.75
CA GLY A 156 8.56 13.57 2.29
C GLY A 156 8.95 12.29 1.54
N THR A 157 9.39 11.28 2.26
CA THR A 157 9.62 9.90 1.83
C THR A 157 8.81 8.98 2.71
N ILE A 158 8.20 7.95 2.13
CA ILE A 158 7.34 7.03 2.86
C ILE A 158 8.02 5.67 2.93
N ASP A 159 8.12 5.13 4.15
CA ASP A 159 8.24 3.70 4.34
C ASP A 159 6.83 3.13 4.46
N VAL A 160 6.33 2.55 3.38
CA VAL A 160 5.05 1.83 3.40
C VAL A 160 5.30 0.43 3.93
N CYS A 161 4.82 0.18 5.15
CA CYS A 161 4.95 -1.12 5.78
C CYS A 161 3.69 -1.95 5.54
N TYR A 162 3.88 -3.21 5.12
CA TYR A 162 2.86 -4.24 4.97
C TYR A 162 1.77 -3.99 3.91
N LEU A 163 1.43 -2.74 3.58
CA LEU A 163 0.46 -2.43 2.53
C LEU A 163 1.15 -2.44 1.18
N CYS A 164 0.84 -3.43 0.34
CA CYS A 164 1.47 -3.61 -0.97
C CYS A 164 0.55 -3.33 -2.15
N GLY A 165 -0.77 -3.23 -1.91
CA GLY A 165 -1.70 -2.90 -2.99
C GLY A 165 -3.07 -2.51 -2.48
N ILE A 166 -3.76 -1.75 -3.31
CA ILE A 166 -5.19 -1.45 -3.19
C ILE A 166 -5.84 -1.83 -4.50
N ASP A 167 -6.82 -2.72 -4.42
CA ASP A 167 -7.68 -3.07 -5.55
C ASP A 167 -9.08 -2.50 -5.32
N LEU A 168 -9.67 -1.96 -6.39
CA LEU A 168 -11.06 -1.56 -6.43
C LEU A 168 -11.86 -2.42 -7.42
N LEU A 169 -13.11 -2.71 -7.09
CA LEU A 169 -14.06 -3.23 -8.07
C LEU A 169 -14.63 -2.04 -8.85
N THR A 170 -14.15 -1.87 -10.08
CA THR A 170 -14.37 -0.69 -10.92
C THR A 170 -15.01 -1.06 -12.27
N ASP A 171 -15.26 -0.06 -13.11
CA ASP A 171 -15.74 -0.24 -14.49
C ASP A 171 -14.71 -1.01 -15.32
N GLU A 172 -15.19 -1.82 -16.28
CA GLU A 172 -14.33 -2.65 -17.13
C GLU A 172 -13.38 -1.83 -18.03
N ASN A 173 -13.71 -0.57 -18.30
CA ASN A 173 -12.88 0.31 -19.13
C ASN A 173 -11.72 1.00 -18.36
N ALA A 174 -11.75 0.98 -17.03
CA ALA A 174 -10.65 1.50 -16.23
C ALA A 174 -9.38 0.63 -16.46
N ARG A 175 -8.22 1.28 -16.50
CA ARG A 175 -6.94 0.63 -16.80
C ARG A 175 -5.93 0.81 -15.66
N ALA A 176 -4.96 -0.07 -15.61
CA ALA A 176 -3.78 0.09 -14.76
C ALA A 176 -2.52 -0.22 -15.57
N VAL A 177 -1.53 0.64 -15.39
CA VAL A 177 -0.18 0.46 -15.95
C VAL A 177 0.76 0.15 -14.79
N ILE A 178 1.55 -0.91 -14.92
CA ILE A 178 2.56 -1.27 -13.92
C ILE A 178 3.88 -0.61 -14.30
N THR A 179 4.44 0.17 -13.36
CA THR A 179 5.81 0.66 -13.46
C THR A 179 6.72 -0.21 -12.62
N TYR A 180 7.65 -0.89 -13.27
CA TYR A 180 8.52 -1.88 -12.67
C TYR A 180 9.98 -1.44 -12.71
N GLY A 181 10.69 -1.41 -11.57
CA GLY A 181 12.05 -0.90 -11.59
C GLY A 181 12.73 -0.82 -10.23
N ASP A 182 13.72 0.04 -10.18
CA ASP A 182 14.57 0.32 -9.03
C ASP A 182 14.25 1.67 -8.35
N SER A 183 15.24 2.31 -7.73
CA SER A 183 15.08 3.59 -7.04
C SER A 183 14.60 4.74 -7.96
N ILE A 184 14.86 4.68 -9.25
CA ILE A 184 14.36 5.69 -10.20
C ILE A 184 12.85 5.55 -10.34
N THR A 185 12.34 4.33 -10.37
CA THR A 185 10.90 4.06 -10.41
C THR A 185 10.24 4.24 -9.04
N ALA A 186 10.97 4.11 -7.94
CA ALA A 186 10.46 4.39 -6.59
C ALA A 186 10.25 5.89 -6.31
N GLN A 187 10.70 6.78 -7.20
CA GLN A 187 10.48 8.22 -7.09
C GLN A 187 9.04 8.62 -7.46
N ALA A 188 8.81 9.92 -7.51
CA ALA A 188 7.48 10.51 -7.66
C ALA A 188 6.89 10.43 -9.08
N TRP A 189 7.65 10.02 -10.10
CA TRP A 189 7.18 10.11 -11.48
C TRP A 189 6.00 9.16 -11.80
N PRO A 190 5.85 7.94 -11.20
CA PRO A 190 4.68 7.11 -11.48
C PRO A 190 3.37 7.77 -11.03
N GLU A 191 3.36 8.41 -9.85
CA GLU A 191 2.19 9.15 -9.37
C GLU A 191 1.94 10.42 -10.18
N ARG A 192 3.00 11.06 -10.68
CA ARG A 192 2.86 12.18 -11.62
C ARG A 192 2.25 11.74 -12.93
N LEU A 193 2.65 10.59 -13.44
CA LEU A 193 2.05 9.98 -14.63
C LEU A 193 0.57 9.69 -14.41
N MET A 194 0.20 9.08 -13.26
CA MET A 194 -1.20 8.86 -12.90
C MET A 194 -2.00 10.19 -12.84
N GLN A 195 -1.42 11.24 -12.28
CA GLN A 195 -2.07 12.56 -12.22
C GLN A 195 -2.27 13.13 -13.63
N LEU A 196 -1.31 12.98 -14.54
CA LEU A 196 -1.45 13.44 -15.93
C LEU A 196 -2.57 12.70 -16.66
N TYR A 197 -2.70 11.38 -16.49
CA TYR A 197 -3.83 10.61 -17.02
C TYR A 197 -5.15 11.14 -16.47
N PHE A 198 -5.24 11.32 -15.16
CA PHE A 198 -6.44 11.83 -14.52
C PHE A 198 -6.83 13.24 -15.04
N ASP A 199 -5.86 14.16 -15.16
CA ASP A 199 -6.07 15.53 -15.64
C ASP A 199 -6.49 15.55 -17.12
N SER A 200 -6.12 14.54 -17.92
CA SER A 200 -6.58 14.36 -19.30
C SER A 200 -7.96 13.70 -19.41
N GLY A 201 -8.59 13.35 -18.30
CA GLY A 201 -9.90 12.70 -18.26
C GLY A 201 -9.85 11.17 -18.39
N GLU A 202 -8.66 10.58 -18.30
CA GLU A 202 -8.50 9.13 -18.33
C GLU A 202 -8.56 8.50 -16.92
N THR A 203 -9.15 7.30 -16.84
CA THR A 203 -9.22 6.51 -15.60
C THR A 203 -8.10 5.46 -15.57
N THR A 204 -6.88 5.88 -15.91
CA THR A 204 -5.71 5.02 -15.93
C THR A 204 -4.94 5.17 -14.61
N CYS A 205 -4.91 4.10 -13.83
CA CYS A 205 -4.12 4.01 -12.60
C CYS A 205 -2.68 3.63 -12.92
N VAL A 206 -1.74 4.03 -12.06
CA VAL A 206 -0.34 3.62 -12.17
C VAL A 206 0.06 2.88 -10.91
N VAL A 207 0.36 1.59 -11.07
CA VAL A 207 0.76 0.69 -9.98
C VAL A 207 2.28 0.61 -9.95
N ARG A 208 2.89 1.09 -8.88
CA ARG A 208 4.35 1.10 -8.75
C ARG A 208 4.84 -0.20 -8.12
N ARG A 209 5.74 -0.89 -8.82
CA ARG A 209 6.43 -2.10 -8.37
C ARG A 209 7.95 -1.84 -8.44
N ALA A 210 8.45 -1.05 -7.51
CA ALA A 210 9.83 -0.57 -7.52
C ALA A 210 10.52 -0.85 -6.18
N VAL A 211 11.77 -1.33 -6.24
CA VAL A 211 12.62 -1.56 -5.06
C VAL A 211 13.93 -0.81 -5.24
N GLY A 212 14.19 0.16 -4.36
CA GLY A 212 15.41 0.95 -4.39
C GLY A 212 16.67 0.07 -4.35
N GLY A 213 17.63 0.34 -5.24
CA GLY A 213 18.89 -0.42 -5.32
C GLY A 213 18.78 -1.80 -5.96
N SER A 214 17.59 -2.28 -6.33
CA SER A 214 17.45 -3.61 -6.93
C SER A 214 18.11 -3.66 -8.33
N ARG A 215 18.67 -4.81 -8.66
CA ARG A 215 19.22 -5.11 -9.99
C ARG A 215 18.25 -5.96 -10.78
N VAL A 216 18.38 -5.98 -12.10
CA VAL A 216 17.47 -6.75 -12.97
C VAL A 216 17.68 -8.26 -12.79
N LEU A 217 18.91 -8.75 -12.90
CA LEU A 217 19.18 -10.19 -12.99
C LEU A 217 19.63 -10.84 -11.68
N HIS A 218 20.37 -10.12 -10.84
CA HIS A 218 21.00 -10.69 -9.66
C HIS A 218 20.78 -9.79 -8.44
N ARG A 219 20.31 -10.35 -7.34
CA ARG A 219 20.27 -9.65 -6.06
C ARG A 219 21.66 -9.47 -5.45
N TYR A 220 21.78 -8.56 -4.51
CA TYR A 220 22.98 -8.48 -3.68
C TYR A 220 23.00 -9.63 -2.67
N LEU A 221 24.15 -10.29 -2.52
CA LEU A 221 24.38 -11.35 -1.54
C LEU A 221 25.18 -10.81 -0.35
N CYS A 222 24.91 -9.59 0.05
CA CYS A 222 25.63 -8.88 1.11
C CYS A 222 24.63 -8.30 2.10
N GLU A 223 24.86 -8.51 3.40
CA GLU A 223 23.98 -8.02 4.46
C GLU A 223 23.78 -6.49 4.41
N THR A 224 24.84 -5.75 4.08
CA THR A 224 24.79 -4.28 3.95
C THR A 224 23.73 -3.80 2.94
N TYR A 225 23.43 -4.61 1.94
CA TYR A 225 22.49 -4.28 0.87
C TYR A 225 21.23 -5.16 0.87
N ARG A 226 20.90 -5.79 2.00
CA ARG A 226 19.73 -6.66 2.13
C ARG A 226 18.43 -5.92 1.79
N HIS A 227 18.33 -4.66 2.13
CA HIS A 227 17.17 -3.79 1.85
C HIS A 227 16.96 -3.52 0.35
N TYR A 228 17.96 -3.77 -0.52
CA TYR A 228 17.78 -3.74 -1.96
C TYR A 228 16.96 -4.93 -2.50
N GLY A 229 16.59 -5.87 -1.62
CA GLY A 229 15.64 -6.93 -1.87
C GLY A 229 16.08 -7.93 -2.95
N LEU A 230 15.08 -8.58 -3.51
CA LEU A 230 15.24 -9.51 -4.62
C LEU A 230 15.59 -8.77 -5.91
N SER A 231 16.22 -9.49 -6.86
CA SER A 231 16.39 -8.99 -8.22
C SER A 231 15.03 -8.82 -8.91
N GLY A 232 15.00 -7.98 -9.93
CA GLY A 232 13.82 -7.81 -10.76
C GLY A 232 13.31 -9.14 -11.32
N LYS A 233 14.20 -10.02 -11.79
CA LYS A 233 13.82 -11.35 -12.30
C LYS A 233 13.14 -12.22 -11.23
N GLU A 234 13.63 -12.22 -10.00
CA GLU A 234 13.09 -13.06 -8.91
C GLU A 234 11.71 -12.61 -8.42
N ARG A 235 11.40 -11.30 -8.51
CA ARG A 235 10.15 -10.74 -8.01
C ARG A 235 9.09 -10.46 -9.09
N PHE A 236 9.46 -10.58 -10.38
CA PHE A 236 8.64 -10.14 -11.51
C PHE A 236 7.27 -10.82 -11.54
N GLU A 237 7.23 -12.14 -11.63
CA GLU A 237 5.97 -12.88 -11.74
C GLU A 237 5.02 -12.58 -10.57
N ARG A 238 5.52 -12.69 -9.35
CA ARG A 238 4.74 -12.42 -8.14
C ARG A 238 4.13 -11.02 -8.14
N GLU A 239 4.91 -10.00 -8.46
CA GLU A 239 4.47 -8.60 -8.38
C GLU A 239 3.56 -8.20 -9.54
N ILE A 240 3.73 -8.81 -10.70
CA ILE A 240 2.86 -8.59 -11.85
C ILE A 240 1.54 -9.33 -11.66
N GLU A 241 1.56 -10.60 -11.24
CA GLU A 241 0.36 -11.40 -11.00
C GLU A 241 -0.49 -10.83 -9.86
N ALA A 242 0.12 -10.21 -8.86
CA ALA A 242 -0.61 -9.55 -7.77
C ALA A 242 -1.30 -8.26 -8.21
N ALA A 243 -1.01 -7.71 -9.39
CA ALA A 243 -1.65 -6.51 -9.91
C ALA A 243 -2.89 -6.87 -10.72
N SER A 244 -4.04 -6.86 -10.06
CA SER A 244 -5.33 -7.23 -10.66
C SER A 244 -5.68 -6.32 -11.84
N GLY A 245 -6.03 -6.92 -12.99
CA GLY A 245 -6.59 -6.21 -14.14
C GLY A 245 -5.66 -5.17 -14.78
N ALA A 246 -4.36 -5.23 -14.54
CA ALA A 246 -3.37 -4.42 -15.24
C ALA A 246 -3.18 -4.96 -16.67
N ASP A 247 -2.98 -4.05 -17.61
CA ASP A 247 -2.73 -4.35 -19.04
C ASP A 247 -1.22 -4.44 -19.32
#